data_940198d04402d3fa820c95a5e807c567
#
_entry.id   940198d04402d3fa820c95a5e807c567
#
_cell.length_a   1.000
_cell.length_b   1.000
_cell.length_c   1.000
_cell.angle_alpha   90.00
_cell.angle_beta   90.00
_cell.angle_gamma   90.00
#
_symmetry.space_group_name_H-M   'P 1'
#
loop_
_entity.id
_entity.type
_entity.pdbx_description
1 polymer ?
#
loop_
_entity_poly.entity_id
_entity_poly.type
_entity_poly.pdbx_seq_one_letter_code
_entity_poly.pdbx_strand_id
1 'polypeptide(L)'
;LKAERVESGFHVERASFTVSLPSKLKGKYDMAIANFGVPLYGATLVGSFKYPKTDQDGCAEFDANAFNTNSSYGANIMLLNRGECPFTTKAFFAQKAGAEAVIIVDNIAEDLITMDAADDAESQEYVKNISVPVALITESVGEKFEEELSAGNAVIATLNWTDVLPHPDSRVEYEIWTELTDSCGAKCDAQVGFLNDWAPIAKELETKNYTQFTPHYLTWSCPEGYEDSDVCLSECINHGRYCIPDPDDDLYSGYSGADVVVSNLRALCAFKAANDSQIPTKWWDYITEFQSSCKMSTGLFNSYDCAETSMKRAGLDTSSWKNCIGDIDANSENAMMEEQIIAQSPPSESTRSSVRILPTVVINDVQYRGKLARGEVLKAICAGFPNDLRPEMCSDSGLINDKCAQGADGWNTCLSDPDKSGETTCSTTSAFPYYECICPKGLHSEFSDSLNTWSCVSVQQTARSVGKTSTVLASVFFSLLVLVTCLFLFYRWKMKQVMNQEIRGILSQYMPLDDDEMEEEEDTARLNAGNDSSSIRLGRSGSPTAMFG
;
A
#
# COMPACT_ATOMS: atom_id res chain seq x y z
N LEU A 1 22.62 -27.43 -15.75
CA LEU A 1 21.18 -27.69 -15.58
C LEU A 1 20.53 -26.35 -15.27
N LYS A 2 19.99 -25.67 -16.30
CA LYS A 2 19.08 -24.53 -16.10
C LYS A 2 17.81 -25.12 -15.46
N ALA A 3 17.59 -24.83 -14.18
CA ALA A 3 16.27 -25.03 -13.59
C ALA A 3 15.32 -24.07 -14.32
N GLU A 4 14.38 -24.59 -15.07
CA GLU A 4 13.21 -23.81 -15.51
C GLU A 4 12.55 -23.32 -14.22
N ARG A 5 12.57 -22.00 -14.00
CA ARG A 5 11.80 -21.35 -12.94
C ARG A 5 10.32 -21.58 -13.26
N VAL A 6 9.68 -22.49 -12.57
CA VAL A 6 8.22 -22.54 -12.55
C VAL A 6 7.78 -21.27 -11.81
N GLU A 7 7.25 -20.30 -12.53
CA GLU A 7 6.65 -19.12 -11.92
C GLU A 7 5.50 -19.59 -11.04
N SER A 8 5.66 -19.46 -9.72
CA SER A 8 4.52 -19.58 -8.81
C SER A 8 3.57 -18.41 -9.13
N GLY A 9 2.35 -18.72 -9.54
CA GLY A 9 1.35 -17.71 -9.90
C GLY A 9 1.09 -16.72 -8.76
N PHE A 10 0.53 -15.55 -9.07
CA PHE A 10 0.07 -14.60 -8.08
C PHE A 10 -0.94 -15.28 -7.14
N HIS A 11 -0.69 -15.22 -5.84
CA HIS A 11 -1.57 -15.81 -4.84
C HIS A 11 -2.48 -14.75 -4.23
N VAL A 12 -3.77 -15.06 -4.18
CA VAL A 12 -4.78 -14.19 -3.56
C VAL A 12 -5.06 -14.68 -2.15
N GLU A 13 -4.78 -13.85 -1.15
CA GLU A 13 -5.07 -14.19 0.24
C GLU A 13 -6.57 -14.20 0.49
N ARG A 14 -7.06 -15.30 1.04
CA ARG A 14 -8.48 -15.57 1.18
C ARG A 14 -8.88 -15.73 2.63
N ALA A 15 -10.08 -15.23 2.93
CA ALA A 15 -10.84 -15.60 4.10
C ALA A 15 -12.13 -16.31 3.62
N SER A 16 -12.97 -16.70 4.55
CA SER A 16 -14.23 -17.36 4.21
C SER A 16 -15.41 -16.75 4.94
N PHE A 17 -16.59 -16.97 4.44
CA PHE A 17 -17.82 -16.70 5.18
C PHE A 17 -18.83 -17.82 5.01
N THR A 18 -19.67 -18.01 6.03
CA THR A 18 -20.71 -19.03 6.04
C THR A 18 -22.06 -18.37 6.11
N VAL A 19 -22.90 -18.61 5.11
CA VAL A 19 -24.29 -18.15 5.08
C VAL A 19 -25.18 -19.12 5.88
N SER A 20 -25.92 -18.58 6.83
CA SER A 20 -26.91 -19.32 7.64
C SER A 20 -28.34 -19.16 7.12
N LEU A 21 -28.69 -18.01 6.56
CA LEU A 21 -29.97 -17.69 5.93
C LEU A 21 -29.76 -16.90 4.65
N PRO A 22 -30.63 -17.07 3.61
CA PRO A 22 -31.70 -18.05 3.51
C PRO A 22 -31.18 -19.47 3.20
N SER A 23 -31.98 -20.47 3.38
CA SER A 23 -31.59 -21.87 3.13
C SER A 23 -31.11 -22.12 1.70
N LYS A 24 -31.58 -21.35 0.72
CA LYS A 24 -31.15 -21.40 -0.70
C LYS A 24 -29.68 -21.07 -0.88
N LEU A 25 -29.15 -20.15 -0.05
CA LEU A 25 -27.76 -19.70 -0.07
C LEU A 25 -26.88 -20.35 1.02
N LYS A 26 -27.46 -21.27 1.82
CA LYS A 26 -26.71 -21.87 2.93
C LYS A 26 -25.46 -22.58 2.43
N GLY A 27 -24.29 -22.18 2.92
CA GLY A 27 -23.01 -22.75 2.51
C GLY A 27 -21.83 -21.92 2.97
N LYS A 28 -20.62 -22.43 2.70
CA LYS A 28 -19.35 -21.73 2.90
C LYS A 28 -18.88 -21.17 1.56
N TYR A 29 -18.41 -19.95 1.56
CA TYR A 29 -17.93 -19.20 0.40
C TYR A 29 -16.56 -18.60 0.70
N ASP A 30 -15.73 -18.46 -0.31
CA ASP A 30 -14.45 -17.78 -0.21
C ASP A 30 -14.61 -16.30 -0.54
N MET A 31 -13.73 -15.48 0.06
CA MET A 31 -13.61 -14.06 -0.24
C MET A 31 -12.13 -13.67 -0.26
N ALA A 32 -11.72 -12.81 -1.19
CA ALA A 32 -10.39 -12.25 -1.24
C ALA A 32 -10.30 -11.08 -0.26
N ILE A 33 -9.25 -11.05 0.55
CA ILE A 33 -8.99 -9.97 1.51
C ILE A 33 -8.40 -8.76 0.76
N ALA A 34 -8.94 -7.55 0.95
CA ALA A 34 -8.41 -6.34 0.34
C ALA A 34 -7.07 -5.93 0.98
N ASN A 35 -6.21 -5.30 0.19
CA ASN A 35 -4.93 -4.73 0.65
C ASN A 35 -5.10 -3.35 1.32
N PHE A 36 -6.30 -3.07 1.84
CA PHE A 36 -6.67 -1.90 2.62
C PHE A 36 -7.86 -2.25 3.54
N GLY A 37 -8.24 -1.32 4.45
CA GLY A 37 -9.22 -1.63 5.48
C GLY A 37 -8.62 -2.45 6.63
N VAL A 38 -9.45 -3.01 7.48
CA VAL A 38 -9.03 -3.66 8.74
C VAL A 38 -9.61 -5.07 8.85
N PRO A 39 -8.99 -6.09 8.26
CA PRO A 39 -9.40 -7.48 8.43
C PRO A 39 -9.34 -7.92 9.91
N LEU A 40 -10.28 -8.75 10.32
CA LEU A 40 -10.40 -9.22 11.71
C LEU A 40 -9.60 -10.52 11.92
N TYR A 41 -8.29 -10.51 11.69
CA TYR A 41 -7.43 -11.68 11.87
C TYR A 41 -7.63 -12.33 13.25
N GLY A 42 -7.84 -13.64 13.25
CA GLY A 42 -8.12 -14.42 14.45
C GLY A 42 -9.54 -14.28 15.02
N ALA A 43 -10.45 -13.61 14.32
CA ALA A 43 -11.82 -13.37 14.77
C ALA A 43 -12.88 -13.62 13.69
N THR A 44 -14.14 -13.51 14.09
CA THR A 44 -15.32 -13.65 13.21
C THR A 44 -16.24 -12.45 13.37
N LEU A 45 -17.02 -12.15 12.33
CA LEU A 45 -18.07 -11.14 12.34
C LEU A 45 -19.40 -11.75 11.88
N VAL A 46 -20.41 -11.74 12.75
CA VAL A 46 -21.76 -12.19 12.40
C VAL A 46 -22.60 -10.98 12.02
N GLY A 47 -23.23 -11.03 10.86
CA GLY A 47 -24.03 -9.89 10.39
C GLY A 47 -25.02 -10.24 9.31
N SER A 48 -25.77 -9.23 8.90
CA SER A 48 -26.70 -9.31 7.78
C SER A 48 -26.21 -8.45 6.62
N PHE A 49 -26.31 -9.03 5.42
CA PHE A 49 -26.01 -8.29 4.20
C PHE A 49 -27.03 -7.21 3.92
N LYS A 50 -26.57 -6.06 3.44
CA LYS A 50 -27.33 -4.91 2.98
C LYS A 50 -26.93 -4.59 1.56
N TYR A 51 -27.88 -4.45 0.68
CA TYR A 51 -27.66 -4.09 -0.72
C TYR A 51 -28.40 -2.78 -1.01
N PRO A 52 -27.72 -1.73 -1.51
CA PRO A 52 -28.37 -0.45 -1.75
C PRO A 52 -29.42 -0.55 -2.87
N LYS A 53 -30.52 0.19 -2.74
CA LYS A 53 -31.54 0.28 -3.79
C LYS A 53 -31.11 1.13 -4.97
N THR A 54 -30.25 2.11 -4.70
CA THR A 54 -29.67 3.06 -5.64
C THR A 54 -28.19 3.18 -5.31
N ASP A 55 -27.37 3.57 -6.28
CA ASP A 55 -25.90 3.66 -6.12
C ASP A 55 -25.30 2.33 -5.60
N GLN A 56 -25.56 1.26 -6.34
CA GLN A 56 -25.07 -0.08 -6.02
C GLN A 56 -23.54 -0.17 -6.09
N ASP A 57 -22.91 0.76 -6.80
CA ASP A 57 -21.47 0.88 -6.90
C ASP A 57 -20.85 1.62 -5.71
N GLY A 58 -21.64 2.38 -4.94
CA GLY A 58 -21.18 3.10 -3.74
C GLY A 58 -20.14 4.17 -4.02
N CYS A 59 -20.29 4.90 -5.14
CA CYS A 59 -19.34 5.91 -5.58
C CYS A 59 -19.58 7.30 -4.97
N ALA A 60 -20.66 7.46 -4.21
CA ALA A 60 -21.03 8.70 -3.54
C ALA A 60 -21.56 8.44 -2.12
N GLU A 61 -21.78 9.52 -1.37
CA GLU A 61 -22.37 9.44 -0.04
C GLU A 61 -23.81 8.91 -0.12
N PHE A 62 -24.12 7.89 0.65
CA PHE A 62 -25.42 7.26 0.65
C PHE A 62 -26.46 8.14 1.34
N ASP A 63 -27.67 8.20 0.78
CA ASP A 63 -28.80 8.82 1.43
C ASP A 63 -29.17 8.10 2.75
N ALA A 64 -29.69 8.84 3.75
CA ALA A 64 -30.07 8.31 5.05
C ALA A 64 -31.03 7.11 5.03
N ASN A 65 -31.74 6.91 3.91
CA ASN A 65 -32.69 5.82 3.70
C ASN A 65 -32.20 4.77 2.70
N ALA A 66 -30.94 4.85 2.23
CA ALA A 66 -30.38 3.90 1.26
C ALA A 66 -30.37 2.48 1.82
N PHE A 67 -30.28 2.36 3.13
CA PHE A 67 -30.30 1.07 3.85
C PHE A 67 -31.40 1.03 4.87
N ASN A 68 -32.06 -0.12 5.00
CA ASN A 68 -32.90 -0.41 6.16
C ASN A 68 -32.00 -0.64 7.37
N THR A 69 -31.75 0.38 8.17
CA THR A 69 -30.84 0.37 9.34
C THR A 69 -31.31 -0.48 10.51
N ASN A 70 -32.55 -0.98 10.48
CA ASN A 70 -33.09 -1.86 11.52
C ASN A 70 -32.70 -3.34 11.24
N SER A 71 -31.39 -3.61 11.23
CA SER A 71 -30.91 -4.98 11.27
C SER A 71 -30.94 -5.48 12.70
N SER A 72 -31.83 -6.36 13.02
CA SER A 72 -31.86 -7.08 14.31
C SER A 72 -30.87 -8.27 14.35
N TYR A 73 -30.00 -8.41 13.35
CA TYR A 73 -29.17 -9.59 13.15
C TYR A 73 -27.68 -9.29 13.10
N GLY A 74 -27.13 -8.67 14.13
CA GLY A 74 -25.69 -8.42 14.23
C GLY A 74 -25.20 -7.25 13.36
N ALA A 75 -23.97 -7.33 12.86
CA ALA A 75 -23.31 -6.27 12.11
C ALA A 75 -23.95 -6.00 10.74
N ASN A 76 -23.79 -4.77 10.24
CA ASN A 76 -24.19 -4.39 8.89
C ASN A 76 -23.07 -4.75 7.91
N ILE A 77 -23.27 -5.75 7.06
CA ILE A 77 -22.34 -6.12 6.00
C ILE A 77 -22.86 -5.52 4.70
N MET A 78 -22.15 -4.55 4.15
CA MET A 78 -22.58 -3.89 2.92
C MET A 78 -22.07 -4.63 1.70
N LEU A 79 -22.97 -4.96 0.77
CA LEU A 79 -22.66 -5.55 -0.53
C LEU A 79 -22.69 -4.43 -1.58
N LEU A 80 -21.62 -4.29 -2.36
CA LEU A 80 -21.47 -3.26 -3.42
C LEU A 80 -20.88 -3.89 -4.67
N ASN A 81 -21.14 -3.30 -5.83
CA ASN A 81 -20.61 -3.77 -7.10
C ASN A 81 -19.25 -3.14 -7.42
N ARG A 82 -18.37 -3.90 -8.08
CA ARG A 82 -17.15 -3.39 -8.70
C ARG A 82 -17.51 -2.51 -9.90
N GLY A 83 -16.71 -1.43 -10.13
CA GLY A 83 -16.87 -0.53 -11.27
C GLY A 83 -17.06 0.92 -10.84
N GLU A 84 -17.04 1.83 -11.81
CA GLU A 84 -17.32 3.26 -11.73
C GLU A 84 -16.36 4.10 -10.87
N CYS A 85 -15.85 3.61 -9.73
CA CYS A 85 -14.93 4.32 -8.86
C CYS A 85 -13.99 3.37 -8.12
N PRO A 86 -12.87 3.89 -7.52
CA PRO A 86 -11.92 3.10 -6.75
C PRO A 86 -12.57 2.30 -5.60
N PHE A 87 -12.02 1.15 -5.29
CA PHE A 87 -12.49 0.29 -4.19
C PHE A 87 -12.48 1.00 -2.83
N THR A 88 -11.49 1.87 -2.61
CA THR A 88 -11.36 2.69 -1.39
C THR A 88 -12.51 3.67 -1.23
N THR A 89 -12.97 4.29 -2.32
CA THR A 89 -14.13 5.18 -2.34
C THR A 89 -15.40 4.46 -1.89
N LYS A 90 -15.64 3.26 -2.45
CA LYS A 90 -16.78 2.41 -2.08
C LYS A 90 -16.77 2.04 -0.60
N ALA A 91 -15.62 1.59 -0.11
CA ALA A 91 -15.47 1.18 1.28
C ALA A 91 -15.64 2.36 2.26
N PHE A 92 -15.09 3.53 1.92
CA PHE A 92 -15.19 4.73 2.72
C PHE A 92 -16.64 5.21 2.86
N PHE A 93 -17.39 5.32 1.76
CA PHE A 93 -18.79 5.75 1.83
C PHE A 93 -19.69 4.70 2.48
N ALA A 94 -19.43 3.41 2.26
CA ALA A 94 -20.14 2.34 2.94
C ALA A 94 -19.94 2.41 4.47
N GLN A 95 -18.70 2.56 4.93
CA GLN A 95 -18.40 2.74 6.36
C GLN A 95 -19.09 3.99 6.91
N LYS A 96 -19.04 5.12 6.19
CA LYS A 96 -19.71 6.36 6.59
C LYS A 96 -21.23 6.18 6.71
N ALA A 97 -21.83 5.28 5.92
CA ALA A 97 -23.23 4.91 6.00
C ALA A 97 -23.54 3.87 7.09
N GLY A 98 -22.55 3.46 7.89
CA GLY A 98 -22.73 2.55 9.04
C GLY A 98 -22.47 1.07 8.70
N ALA A 99 -21.72 0.78 7.64
CA ALA A 99 -21.22 -0.57 7.40
C ALA A 99 -20.15 -0.93 8.44
N GLU A 100 -20.21 -2.15 8.96
CA GLU A 100 -19.22 -2.76 9.85
C GLU A 100 -18.34 -3.78 9.10
N ALA A 101 -18.72 -4.11 7.86
CA ALA A 101 -17.91 -4.79 6.85
C ALA A 101 -18.40 -4.43 5.45
N VAL A 102 -17.52 -4.46 4.46
CA VAL A 102 -17.84 -4.20 3.06
C VAL A 102 -17.40 -5.39 2.21
N ILE A 103 -18.34 -5.93 1.44
CA ILE A 103 -18.08 -6.99 0.47
C ILE A 103 -18.35 -6.43 -0.91
N ILE A 104 -17.36 -6.51 -1.79
CA ILE A 104 -17.47 -6.06 -3.17
C ILE A 104 -17.69 -7.28 -4.07
N VAL A 105 -18.69 -7.20 -4.92
CA VAL A 105 -19.00 -8.21 -5.95
C VAL A 105 -18.18 -7.88 -7.18
N ASP A 106 -17.46 -8.85 -7.69
CA ASP A 106 -16.76 -8.69 -8.96
C ASP A 106 -17.76 -8.52 -10.11
N ASN A 107 -17.38 -7.80 -11.16
CA ASN A 107 -18.16 -7.56 -12.37
C ASN A 107 -17.58 -8.27 -13.60
N ILE A 108 -16.60 -9.15 -13.38
CA ILE A 108 -15.94 -9.96 -14.39
C ILE A 108 -15.99 -11.42 -13.93
N ALA A 109 -16.27 -12.34 -14.85
CA ALA A 109 -16.28 -13.78 -14.59
C ALA A 109 -14.85 -14.31 -14.54
N GLU A 110 -14.14 -14.00 -13.46
CA GLU A 110 -12.76 -14.39 -13.21
C GLU A 110 -12.60 -14.99 -11.80
N ASP A 111 -11.42 -15.51 -11.51
CA ASP A 111 -11.05 -15.92 -10.15
C ASP A 111 -10.93 -14.70 -9.22
N LEU A 112 -10.94 -14.95 -7.90
CA LEU A 112 -10.78 -13.89 -6.91
C LEU A 112 -9.47 -13.13 -7.13
N ILE A 113 -9.55 -11.81 -7.09
CA ILE A 113 -8.40 -10.90 -7.18
C ILE A 113 -8.15 -10.17 -5.86
N THR A 114 -6.93 -9.70 -5.65
CA THR A 114 -6.62 -8.79 -4.54
C THR A 114 -6.98 -7.36 -4.93
N MET A 115 -7.88 -6.73 -4.19
CA MET A 115 -8.17 -5.30 -4.34
C MET A 115 -7.06 -4.48 -3.70
N ASP A 116 -6.52 -3.49 -4.42
CA ASP A 116 -5.55 -2.53 -3.88
C ASP A 116 -6.13 -1.11 -3.90
N ALA A 117 -5.53 -0.21 -3.12
CA ALA A 117 -5.84 1.20 -3.17
C ALA A 117 -5.19 1.83 -4.42
N ALA A 118 -5.90 2.73 -5.07
CA ALA A 118 -5.29 3.53 -6.14
C ALA A 118 -4.21 4.48 -5.58
N ASP A 119 -3.25 4.87 -6.44
CA ASP A 119 -2.10 5.68 -6.03
C ASP A 119 -2.41 7.19 -5.93
N ASP A 120 -3.65 7.58 -6.20
CA ASP A 120 -4.08 8.97 -6.07
C ASP A 120 -4.23 9.41 -4.61
N ALA A 121 -4.08 10.71 -4.37
CA ALA A 121 -4.09 11.29 -3.03
C ALA A 121 -5.43 11.07 -2.29
N GLU A 122 -6.55 11.03 -3.00
CA GLU A 122 -7.88 10.84 -2.41
C GLU A 122 -8.05 9.41 -1.92
N SER A 123 -7.68 8.42 -2.74
CA SER A 123 -7.71 7.01 -2.37
C SER A 123 -6.81 6.73 -1.17
N GLN A 124 -5.61 7.31 -1.12
CA GLN A 124 -4.70 7.16 0.00
C GLN A 124 -5.22 7.85 1.29
N GLU A 125 -5.96 8.95 1.18
CA GLU A 125 -6.63 9.57 2.34
C GLU A 125 -7.78 8.69 2.84
N TYR A 126 -8.55 8.07 1.94
CA TYR A 126 -9.59 7.12 2.34
C TYR A 126 -9.01 5.90 3.07
N VAL A 127 -7.88 5.36 2.62
CA VAL A 127 -7.20 4.23 3.31
C VAL A 127 -6.94 4.55 4.78
N LYS A 128 -6.48 5.76 5.10
CA LYS A 128 -6.23 6.16 6.50
C LYS A 128 -7.50 6.10 7.36
N ASN A 129 -8.64 6.43 6.76
CA ASN A 129 -9.91 6.56 7.45
C ASN A 129 -10.77 5.28 7.44
N ILE A 130 -10.49 4.31 6.57
CA ILE A 130 -11.19 3.03 6.55
C ILE A 130 -10.73 2.17 7.73
N SER A 131 -11.68 1.75 8.57
CA SER A 131 -11.44 0.95 9.79
C SER A 131 -12.27 -0.34 9.83
N VAL A 132 -12.97 -0.66 8.75
CA VAL A 132 -13.78 -1.88 8.60
C VAL A 132 -13.08 -2.89 7.69
N PRO A 133 -13.36 -4.21 7.85
CA PRO A 133 -12.89 -5.21 6.90
C PRO A 133 -13.53 -5.03 5.53
N VAL A 134 -12.71 -5.20 4.47
CA VAL A 134 -13.14 -5.13 3.08
C VAL A 134 -12.70 -6.40 2.37
N ALA A 135 -13.59 -7.01 1.59
CA ALA A 135 -13.28 -8.22 0.83
C ALA A 135 -14.02 -8.23 -0.51
N LEU A 136 -13.54 -9.06 -1.45
CA LEU A 136 -14.15 -9.27 -2.76
C LEU A 136 -14.67 -10.70 -2.88
N ILE A 137 -15.82 -10.84 -3.52
CA ILE A 137 -16.40 -12.13 -3.91
C ILE A 137 -16.58 -12.18 -5.43
N THR A 138 -16.59 -13.38 -5.99
CA THR A 138 -16.80 -13.56 -7.43
C THR A 138 -18.18 -13.08 -7.88
N GLU A 139 -18.30 -12.67 -9.15
CA GLU A 139 -19.54 -12.27 -9.80
C GLU A 139 -20.65 -13.33 -9.57
N SER A 140 -20.35 -14.60 -9.85
CA SER A 140 -21.34 -15.70 -9.74
C SER A 140 -21.88 -15.96 -8.33
N VAL A 141 -21.12 -15.57 -7.29
CA VAL A 141 -21.58 -15.61 -5.90
C VAL A 141 -22.42 -14.37 -5.62
N GLY A 142 -21.94 -13.18 -6.02
CA GLY A 142 -22.62 -11.90 -5.83
C GLY A 142 -24.02 -11.87 -6.41
N GLU A 143 -24.19 -12.27 -7.67
CA GLU A 143 -25.49 -12.34 -8.34
C GLU A 143 -26.56 -13.08 -7.53
N LYS A 144 -26.19 -14.19 -6.90
CA LYS A 144 -27.12 -14.96 -6.04
C LYS A 144 -27.53 -14.18 -4.80
N PHE A 145 -26.62 -13.39 -4.23
CA PHE A 145 -26.89 -12.56 -3.06
C PHE A 145 -27.76 -11.36 -3.42
N GLU A 146 -27.45 -10.72 -4.54
CA GLU A 146 -28.22 -9.59 -5.08
C GLU A 146 -29.66 -9.98 -5.39
N GLU A 147 -29.87 -11.16 -5.99
CA GLU A 147 -31.22 -11.70 -6.26
C GLU A 147 -32.04 -11.79 -4.96
N GLU A 148 -31.48 -12.41 -3.91
CA GLU A 148 -32.20 -12.60 -2.64
C GLU A 148 -32.42 -11.27 -1.90
N LEU A 149 -31.40 -10.40 -1.87
CA LEU A 149 -31.49 -9.09 -1.21
C LEU A 149 -32.46 -8.14 -1.91
N SER A 150 -32.46 -8.15 -3.26
CA SER A 150 -33.42 -7.37 -4.08
C SER A 150 -34.84 -7.87 -3.93
N ALA A 151 -35.03 -9.16 -3.71
CA ALA A 151 -36.34 -9.75 -3.39
C ALA A 151 -36.80 -9.41 -1.95
N GLY A 152 -35.97 -8.73 -1.13
CA GLY A 152 -36.26 -8.37 0.24
C GLY A 152 -35.98 -9.48 1.25
N ASN A 153 -35.34 -10.56 0.86
CA ASN A 153 -34.98 -11.66 1.75
C ASN A 153 -33.77 -11.27 2.61
N ALA A 154 -33.76 -11.69 3.88
CA ALA A 154 -32.62 -11.49 4.76
C ALA A 154 -31.51 -12.49 4.42
N VAL A 155 -30.28 -12.00 4.22
CA VAL A 155 -29.08 -12.82 4.08
C VAL A 155 -28.21 -12.61 5.31
N ILE A 156 -28.02 -13.68 6.10
CA ILE A 156 -27.23 -13.65 7.36
C ILE A 156 -26.02 -14.54 7.18
N ALA A 157 -24.84 -14.01 7.49
CA ALA A 157 -23.59 -14.73 7.39
C ALA A 157 -22.65 -14.48 8.57
N THR A 158 -21.71 -15.38 8.72
CA THR A 158 -20.54 -15.25 9.59
C THR A 158 -19.31 -15.12 8.71
N LEU A 159 -18.68 -13.95 8.69
CA LEU A 159 -17.37 -13.73 8.09
C LEU A 159 -16.30 -14.30 9.05
N ASN A 160 -15.28 -14.95 8.51
CA ASN A 160 -14.32 -15.71 9.32
C ASN A 160 -12.88 -15.48 8.85
N TRP A 161 -12.04 -14.96 9.74
CA TRP A 161 -10.60 -14.78 9.57
C TRP A 161 -9.77 -15.60 10.58
N THR A 162 -10.38 -16.56 11.32
CA THR A 162 -9.69 -17.29 12.40
C THR A 162 -8.56 -18.18 11.89
N ASP A 163 -8.72 -18.72 10.68
CA ASP A 163 -7.80 -19.70 10.11
C ASP A 163 -6.92 -19.11 8.98
N VAL A 164 -6.91 -17.78 8.84
CA VAL A 164 -6.14 -17.13 7.76
C VAL A 164 -4.65 -17.17 8.06
N LEU A 165 -4.25 -16.89 9.30
CA LEU A 165 -2.86 -16.94 9.73
C LEU A 165 -2.56 -18.25 10.46
N PRO A 166 -1.55 -19.01 10.04
CA PRO A 166 -1.14 -20.23 10.75
C PRO A 166 -0.45 -19.91 12.09
N HIS A 167 -0.46 -20.88 13.01
CA HIS A 167 0.17 -20.78 14.33
C HIS A 167 1.11 -22.00 14.52
N PRO A 168 2.26 -22.03 13.81
CA PRO A 168 3.10 -23.23 13.77
C PRO A 168 3.76 -23.54 15.12
N ASP A 169 4.10 -22.52 15.90
CA ASP A 169 4.75 -22.67 17.20
C ASP A 169 4.50 -21.47 18.14
N SER A 170 5.39 -21.23 19.10
CA SER A 170 5.28 -20.15 20.10
C SER A 170 5.89 -18.81 19.69
N ARG A 171 6.52 -18.75 18.52
CA ARG A 171 7.13 -17.54 17.95
C ARG A 171 6.48 -17.22 16.62
N VAL A 172 6.35 -15.95 16.29
CA VAL A 172 5.87 -15.49 14.97
C VAL A 172 7.06 -15.06 14.13
N GLU A 173 7.22 -15.69 12.97
CA GLU A 173 8.12 -15.23 11.92
C GLU A 173 7.38 -14.20 11.06
N TYR A 174 7.99 -13.01 10.90
CA TYR A 174 7.39 -12.01 10.00
C TYR A 174 8.45 -11.32 9.14
N GLU A 175 8.02 -10.97 7.95
CA GLU A 175 8.81 -10.26 6.96
C GLU A 175 8.15 -8.93 6.61
N ILE A 176 8.96 -7.92 6.31
CA ILE A 176 8.49 -6.68 5.73
C ILE A 176 9.19 -6.48 4.39
N TRP A 177 8.39 -6.43 3.33
CA TRP A 177 8.80 -6.17 1.96
C TRP A 177 8.54 -4.72 1.64
N THR A 178 9.60 -3.97 1.39
CA THR A 178 9.55 -2.52 1.16
C THR A 178 10.60 -2.12 0.13
N GLU A 179 10.72 -0.83 -0.11
CA GLU A 179 11.86 -0.18 -0.74
C GLU A 179 12.20 1.09 0.03
N LEU A 180 13.45 1.54 -0.03
CA LEU A 180 13.92 2.67 0.80
C LEU A 180 13.79 4.03 0.12
N THR A 181 12.93 4.16 -0.87
CA THR A 181 12.63 5.47 -1.46
C THR A 181 11.68 6.28 -0.57
N ASP A 182 11.87 7.60 -0.52
CA ASP A 182 11.00 8.57 0.14
C ASP A 182 10.43 9.61 -0.86
N SER A 183 10.43 9.31 -2.16
CA SER A 183 10.02 10.23 -3.21
C SER A 183 9.10 9.62 -4.28
N CYS A 184 8.30 8.62 -3.93
CA CYS A 184 7.32 8.02 -4.83
C CYS A 184 5.85 8.39 -4.48
N GLY A 185 5.65 9.47 -3.74
CA GLY A 185 4.32 9.98 -3.38
C GLY A 185 3.74 9.36 -2.11
N ALA A 186 2.42 9.37 -1.97
CA ALA A 186 1.71 9.04 -0.73
C ALA A 186 1.95 7.60 -0.22
N LYS A 187 2.21 6.64 -1.11
CA LYS A 187 2.56 5.27 -0.72
C LYS A 187 3.92 5.20 -0.03
N CYS A 188 4.94 5.93 -0.54
CA CYS A 188 6.24 6.01 0.11
C CYS A 188 6.15 6.68 1.48
N ASP A 189 5.41 7.77 1.58
CA ASP A 189 5.18 8.45 2.85
C ASP A 189 4.55 7.50 3.89
N ALA A 190 3.56 6.73 3.47
CA ALA A 190 2.89 5.74 4.33
C ALA A 190 3.85 4.61 4.76
N GLN A 191 4.70 4.13 3.84
CA GLN A 191 5.69 3.09 4.12
C GLN A 191 6.78 3.57 5.09
N VAL A 192 7.36 4.75 4.84
CA VAL A 192 8.35 5.37 5.73
C VAL A 192 7.75 5.66 7.10
N GLY A 193 6.54 6.21 7.14
CA GLY A 193 5.78 6.43 8.37
C GLY A 193 5.57 5.13 9.15
N PHE A 194 5.11 4.07 8.47
CA PHE A 194 4.90 2.77 9.09
C PHE A 194 6.20 2.19 9.69
N LEU A 195 7.31 2.20 8.97
CA LEU A 195 8.58 1.64 9.48
C LEU A 195 9.03 2.38 10.75
N ASN A 196 8.91 3.70 10.79
CA ASN A 196 9.25 4.50 11.97
C ASN A 196 8.32 4.20 13.15
N ASP A 197 7.01 4.08 12.91
CA ASP A 197 6.01 3.78 13.93
C ASP A 197 6.13 2.35 14.45
N TRP A 198 6.53 1.43 13.58
CA TRP A 198 6.66 0.01 13.88
C TRP A 198 7.95 -0.33 14.64
N ALA A 199 9.05 0.38 14.39
CA ALA A 199 10.36 0.09 14.95
C ALA A 199 10.38 -0.11 16.48
N PRO A 200 9.72 0.70 17.31
CA PRO A 200 9.68 0.47 18.77
C PRO A 200 9.01 -0.87 19.14
N ILE A 201 7.91 -1.20 18.46
CA ILE A 201 7.16 -2.46 18.67
C ILE A 201 7.99 -3.66 18.25
N ALA A 202 8.58 -3.60 17.06
CA ALA A 202 9.46 -4.64 16.54
C ALA A 202 10.61 -4.94 17.51
N LYS A 203 11.29 -3.90 17.98
CA LYS A 203 12.40 -4.04 18.95
C LYS A 203 11.96 -4.70 20.26
N GLU A 204 10.77 -4.38 20.76
CA GLU A 204 10.22 -5.00 21.96
C GLU A 204 9.90 -6.47 21.74
N LEU A 205 9.21 -6.80 20.63
CA LEU A 205 8.86 -8.17 20.26
C LEU A 205 10.10 -9.05 20.09
N GLU A 206 11.12 -8.57 19.38
CA GLU A 206 12.36 -9.29 19.15
C GLU A 206 13.21 -9.44 20.43
N THR A 207 13.31 -8.37 21.24
CA THR A 207 14.06 -8.42 22.51
C THR A 207 13.49 -9.46 23.47
N LYS A 208 12.17 -9.67 23.43
CA LYS A 208 11.47 -10.69 24.23
C LYS A 208 11.42 -12.06 23.54
N ASN A 209 12.01 -12.18 22.36
CA ASN A 209 12.03 -13.40 21.54
C ASN A 209 10.61 -13.90 21.19
N TYR A 210 9.64 -13.00 21.09
CA TYR A 210 8.30 -13.32 20.63
C TYR A 210 8.24 -13.47 19.11
N THR A 211 9.03 -12.67 18.39
CA THR A 211 9.05 -12.69 16.93
C THR A 211 10.47 -12.86 16.40
N GLN A 212 10.54 -13.28 15.14
CA GLN A 212 11.73 -13.18 14.30
C GLN A 212 11.37 -12.32 13.07
N PHE A 213 12.07 -11.23 12.91
CA PHE A 213 11.90 -10.32 11.79
C PHE A 213 12.92 -10.58 10.69
N THR A 214 12.50 -10.39 9.42
CA THR A 214 13.41 -10.37 8.27
C THR A 214 12.98 -9.26 7.30
N PRO A 215 13.85 -8.29 6.98
CA PRO A 215 13.58 -7.30 5.95
C PRO A 215 13.82 -7.89 4.56
N HIS A 216 12.98 -7.50 3.61
CA HIS A 216 13.13 -7.87 2.21
C HIS A 216 12.86 -6.70 1.28
N TYR A 217 13.47 -6.77 0.10
CA TYR A 217 13.33 -5.76 -0.96
C TYR A 217 13.07 -6.47 -2.28
N LEU A 218 12.08 -6.00 -3.04
CA LEU A 218 11.85 -6.51 -4.38
C LEU A 218 12.97 -6.07 -5.31
N THR A 219 13.29 -6.93 -6.26
CA THR A 219 14.22 -6.63 -7.33
C THR A 219 13.84 -7.40 -8.58
N TRP A 220 14.12 -6.83 -9.72
CA TRP A 220 13.94 -7.44 -11.03
C TRP A 220 15.29 -7.60 -11.70
N SER A 221 15.33 -8.20 -12.87
CA SER A 221 16.51 -8.27 -13.71
C SER A 221 16.21 -7.74 -15.10
N CYS A 222 17.17 -7.12 -15.71
CA CYS A 222 17.08 -6.74 -17.11
C CYS A 222 16.84 -7.95 -18.00
N PRO A 223 16.06 -7.80 -19.10
CA PRO A 223 15.94 -8.84 -20.11
C PRO A 223 17.29 -9.16 -20.73
N GLU A 224 17.51 -10.43 -21.07
CA GLU A 224 18.71 -10.86 -21.78
C GLU A 224 18.87 -10.06 -23.10
N GLY A 225 20.02 -9.43 -23.29
CA GLY A 225 20.33 -8.60 -24.44
C GLY A 225 19.95 -7.13 -24.36
N TYR A 226 19.40 -6.67 -23.22
CA TYR A 226 19.08 -5.27 -22.96
C TYR A 226 19.94 -4.64 -21.85
N GLU A 227 20.95 -5.35 -21.36
CA GLU A 227 21.80 -4.95 -20.23
C GLU A 227 22.52 -3.63 -20.47
N ASP A 228 22.82 -3.31 -21.74
CA ASP A 228 23.49 -2.08 -22.16
C ASP A 228 22.50 -0.96 -22.58
N SER A 229 21.19 -1.15 -22.39
CA SER A 229 20.21 -0.11 -22.67
C SER A 229 20.27 1.00 -21.62
N ASP A 230 19.93 2.25 -22.02
CA ASP A 230 19.91 3.39 -21.10
C ASP A 230 19.04 3.12 -19.87
N VAL A 231 17.92 2.42 -20.04
CA VAL A 231 17.03 2.01 -18.94
C VAL A 231 17.75 1.08 -17.97
N CYS A 232 18.33 -0.02 -18.47
CA CYS A 232 19.02 -0.96 -17.61
C CYS A 232 20.27 -0.39 -16.95
N LEU A 233 20.97 0.53 -17.61
CA LEU A 233 22.11 1.23 -17.01
C LEU A 233 21.68 2.19 -15.90
N SER A 234 20.49 2.78 -15.99
CA SER A 234 19.95 3.68 -14.97
C SER A 234 19.30 2.91 -13.81
N GLU A 235 18.57 1.84 -14.10
CA GLU A 235 17.71 1.15 -13.13
C GLU A 235 18.42 0.03 -12.36
N CYS A 236 19.61 -0.41 -12.81
CA CYS A 236 20.19 -1.66 -12.35
C CYS A 236 21.62 -1.50 -11.83
N ILE A 237 22.02 -2.46 -10.97
CA ILE A 237 23.41 -2.73 -10.60
C ILE A 237 23.86 -4.09 -11.14
N ASN A 238 25.15 -4.40 -11.01
CA ASN A 238 25.77 -5.66 -11.40
C ASN A 238 25.41 -6.09 -12.84
N HIS A 239 25.47 -5.15 -13.80
CA HIS A 239 25.18 -5.37 -15.21
C HIS A 239 23.75 -5.92 -15.46
N GLY A 240 22.74 -5.23 -14.97
CA GLY A 240 21.35 -5.57 -15.22
C GLY A 240 20.78 -6.74 -14.39
N ARG A 241 21.52 -7.24 -13.38
CA ARG A 241 21.05 -8.36 -12.56
C ARG A 241 20.01 -7.96 -11.54
N TYR A 242 20.13 -6.76 -10.97
CA TYR A 242 19.26 -6.29 -9.87
C TYR A 242 18.78 -4.89 -10.19
N CYS A 243 17.50 -4.76 -10.44
CA CYS A 243 16.88 -3.55 -10.95
C CYS A 243 15.67 -3.16 -10.10
N ILE A 244 15.43 -1.86 -10.00
CA ILE A 244 14.20 -1.27 -9.47
C ILE A 244 13.81 -0.13 -10.42
N PRO A 245 12.52 0.08 -10.72
CA PRO A 245 12.08 1.22 -11.51
C PRO A 245 12.50 2.55 -10.88
N ASP A 246 12.75 3.53 -11.72
CA ASP A 246 13.04 4.91 -11.32
C ASP A 246 11.94 5.46 -10.40
N PRO A 247 12.29 6.01 -9.21
CA PRO A 247 11.30 6.43 -8.22
C PRO A 247 10.45 7.62 -8.66
N ASP A 248 10.90 8.45 -9.60
CA ASP A 248 10.14 9.60 -10.11
C ASP A 248 9.73 9.46 -11.58
N ASP A 249 9.97 8.30 -12.21
CA ASP A 249 9.73 8.00 -13.63
C ASP A 249 10.50 8.92 -14.60
N ASP A 250 11.63 9.51 -14.21
CA ASP A 250 12.45 10.38 -15.05
C ASP A 250 13.91 9.90 -15.13
N LEU A 251 14.20 9.00 -16.07
CA LEU A 251 15.52 8.36 -16.27
C LEU A 251 16.71 9.31 -16.38
N TYR A 252 16.48 10.61 -16.59
CA TYR A 252 17.54 11.59 -16.85
C TYR A 252 17.71 12.62 -15.73
N SER A 253 16.91 12.56 -14.70
CA SER A 253 17.02 13.48 -13.55
C SER A 253 16.56 12.82 -12.26
N GLY A 254 16.99 13.34 -11.12
CA GLY A 254 16.61 12.81 -9.83
C GLY A 254 17.50 11.65 -9.38
N TYR A 255 16.93 10.71 -8.66
CA TYR A 255 17.55 9.46 -8.26
C TYR A 255 17.13 8.34 -9.21
N SER A 256 18.07 7.48 -9.55
CA SER A 256 17.84 6.33 -10.43
C SER A 256 17.35 5.11 -9.63
N GLY A 257 16.78 4.13 -10.34
CA GLY A 257 16.46 2.85 -9.74
C GLY A 257 17.68 2.14 -9.16
N ALA A 258 18.86 2.27 -9.81
CA ALA A 258 20.12 1.76 -9.27
C ALA A 258 20.48 2.36 -7.90
N ASP A 259 20.22 3.65 -7.67
CA ASP A 259 20.43 4.28 -6.35
C ASP A 259 19.54 3.64 -5.27
N VAL A 260 18.32 3.28 -5.62
CA VAL A 260 17.38 2.59 -4.72
C VAL A 260 17.87 1.16 -4.45
N VAL A 261 18.29 0.41 -5.48
CA VAL A 261 18.87 -0.94 -5.30
C VAL A 261 20.07 -0.91 -4.36
N VAL A 262 20.98 0.06 -4.55
CA VAL A 262 22.17 0.22 -3.68
C VAL A 262 21.77 0.52 -2.24
N SER A 263 20.76 1.36 -2.03
CA SER A 263 20.27 1.69 -0.68
C SER A 263 19.61 0.49 -0.01
N ASN A 264 18.83 -0.30 -0.75
CA ASN A 264 18.25 -1.56 -0.29
C ASN A 264 19.32 -2.59 0.05
N LEU A 265 20.35 -2.76 -0.80
CA LEU A 265 21.50 -3.64 -0.52
C LEU A 265 22.26 -3.21 0.74
N ARG A 266 22.46 -1.91 0.94
CA ARG A 266 23.06 -1.36 2.15
C ARG A 266 22.26 -1.73 3.40
N ALA A 267 20.92 -1.67 3.33
CA ALA A 267 20.04 -2.04 4.44
C ALA A 267 20.03 -3.54 4.71
N LEU A 268 20.10 -4.39 3.69
CA LEU A 268 20.27 -5.85 3.85
C LEU A 268 21.61 -6.17 4.53
N CYS A 269 22.69 -5.53 4.09
CA CYS A 269 24.00 -5.68 4.71
C CYS A 269 24.05 -5.15 6.15
N ALA A 270 23.27 -4.11 6.47
CA ALA A 270 23.08 -3.63 7.84
C ALA A 270 22.34 -4.66 8.71
N PHE A 271 21.33 -5.33 8.15
CA PHE A 271 20.60 -6.42 8.83
C PHE A 271 21.53 -7.61 9.12
N LYS A 272 22.33 -7.99 8.12
CA LYS A 272 23.35 -9.03 8.30
C LYS A 272 24.34 -8.65 9.42
N ALA A 273 24.85 -7.41 9.42
CA ALA A 273 25.77 -6.94 10.47
C ALA A 273 25.12 -6.92 11.87
N ALA A 274 23.83 -6.58 11.95
CA ALA A 274 23.07 -6.64 13.19
C ALA A 274 22.93 -8.08 13.71
N ASN A 275 22.60 -9.03 12.84
CA ASN A 275 22.52 -10.46 13.18
C ASN A 275 23.88 -11.03 13.57
N ASP A 276 24.94 -10.72 12.83
CA ASP A 276 26.31 -11.17 13.15
C ASP A 276 26.76 -10.63 14.53
N SER A 277 26.27 -9.46 14.95
CA SER A 277 26.48 -8.89 16.28
C SER A 277 25.60 -9.51 17.37
N GLN A 278 24.67 -10.41 17.02
CA GLN A 278 23.65 -11.01 17.89
C GLN A 278 22.69 -9.98 18.52
N ILE A 279 22.53 -8.82 17.88
CA ILE A 279 21.58 -7.76 18.29
C ILE A 279 20.79 -7.32 17.06
N PRO A 280 19.86 -8.15 16.56
CA PRO A 280 19.11 -7.87 15.33
C PRO A 280 18.32 -6.56 15.41
N THR A 281 17.90 -6.15 16.61
CA THR A 281 17.17 -4.90 16.85
C THR A 281 17.95 -3.63 16.44
N LYS A 282 19.26 -3.68 16.29
CA LYS A 282 20.08 -2.57 15.78
C LYS A 282 19.79 -2.22 14.32
N TRP A 283 19.23 -3.13 13.55
CA TRP A 283 18.78 -2.81 12.20
C TRP A 283 17.68 -1.75 12.21
N TRP A 284 16.76 -1.80 13.17
CA TRP A 284 15.72 -0.79 13.34
C TRP A 284 16.31 0.59 13.67
N ASP A 285 17.39 0.64 14.48
CA ASP A 285 18.11 1.88 14.75
C ASP A 285 18.77 2.44 13.48
N TYR A 286 19.32 1.56 12.63
CA TYR A 286 19.89 1.96 11.35
C TYR A 286 18.82 2.51 10.39
N ILE A 287 17.71 1.82 10.21
CA ILE A 287 16.65 2.22 9.28
C ILE A 287 16.04 3.56 9.68
N THR A 288 15.69 3.74 10.95
CA THR A 288 15.10 5.00 11.42
C THR A 288 16.09 6.18 11.31
N GLU A 289 17.36 5.95 11.60
CA GLU A 289 18.41 6.97 11.43
C GLU A 289 18.62 7.29 9.94
N PHE A 290 18.69 6.27 9.07
CA PHE A 290 18.85 6.46 7.63
C PHE A 290 17.68 7.25 7.04
N GLN A 291 16.46 6.88 7.31
CA GLN A 291 15.26 7.57 6.82
C GLN A 291 15.14 9.02 7.31
N SER A 292 15.65 9.31 8.51
CA SER A 292 15.64 10.67 9.05
C SER A 292 16.74 11.56 8.47
N SER A 293 17.92 10.99 8.22
CA SER A 293 19.14 11.74 7.88
C SER A 293 19.49 11.70 6.39
N CYS A 294 19.20 10.60 5.68
CA CYS A 294 19.63 10.34 4.31
C CYS A 294 18.46 10.46 3.31
N LYS A 295 17.79 11.61 3.30
CA LYS A 295 16.61 11.83 2.46
C LYS A 295 16.95 12.16 1.02
N MET A 296 16.11 11.76 0.07
CA MET A 296 16.18 12.17 -1.33
C MET A 296 16.05 13.68 -1.47
N SER A 297 15.14 14.30 -0.74
CA SER A 297 14.92 15.75 -0.72
C SER A 297 16.14 16.59 -0.29
N THR A 298 17.07 15.98 0.43
CA THR A 298 18.34 16.65 0.86
C THR A 298 19.54 16.30 -0.01
N GLY A 299 19.39 15.45 -1.03
CA GLY A 299 20.47 14.98 -1.88
C GLY A 299 21.42 13.98 -1.20
N LEU A 300 20.98 13.34 -0.11
CA LEU A 300 21.82 12.44 0.69
C LEU A 300 21.43 10.96 0.60
N PHE A 301 20.39 10.63 -0.13
CA PHE A 301 19.83 9.28 -0.19
C PHE A 301 20.86 8.22 -0.68
N ASN A 302 21.58 8.49 -1.76
CA ASN A 302 22.60 7.60 -2.29
C ASN A 302 24.00 7.84 -1.68
N SER A 303 24.14 8.81 -0.73
CA SER A 303 25.40 9.13 -0.09
C SER A 303 25.93 7.96 0.74
N TYR A 304 27.11 7.49 0.36
CA TYR A 304 27.82 6.47 1.13
C TYR A 304 28.14 6.92 2.55
N ASP A 305 28.61 8.17 2.71
CA ASP A 305 28.98 8.73 4.01
C ASP A 305 27.77 8.91 4.93
N CYS A 306 26.60 9.25 4.38
CA CYS A 306 25.36 9.33 5.14
C CYS A 306 24.96 7.94 5.68
N ALA A 307 24.93 6.93 4.81
CA ALA A 307 24.60 5.55 5.19
C ALA A 307 25.61 4.98 6.20
N GLU A 308 26.92 5.22 6.00
CA GLU A 308 27.96 4.78 6.97
C GLU A 308 27.82 5.47 8.32
N THR A 309 27.43 6.76 8.33
CA THR A 309 27.16 7.49 9.56
C THR A 309 25.96 6.91 10.31
N SER A 310 24.90 6.54 9.58
CA SER A 310 23.72 5.87 10.15
C SER A 310 24.09 4.50 10.76
N MET A 311 24.96 3.73 10.08
CA MET A 311 25.53 2.48 10.63
C MET A 311 26.27 2.71 11.95
N LYS A 312 27.15 3.72 12.00
CA LYS A 312 27.92 4.06 13.20
C LYS A 312 27.02 4.51 14.36
N ARG A 313 25.97 5.29 14.09
CA ARG A 313 24.99 5.73 15.09
C ARG A 313 24.17 4.57 15.63
N ALA A 314 23.83 3.60 14.79
CA ALA A 314 23.19 2.36 15.21
C ALA A 314 24.14 1.42 15.98
N GLY A 315 25.43 1.73 16.05
CA GLY A 315 26.45 0.91 16.72
C GLY A 315 26.73 -0.41 15.99
N LEU A 316 26.65 -0.41 14.66
CA LEU A 316 26.93 -1.54 13.80
C LEU A 316 28.35 -1.47 13.22
N ASP A 317 28.94 -2.65 12.92
CA ASP A 317 30.27 -2.74 12.32
C ASP A 317 30.23 -2.38 10.83
N THR A 318 30.95 -1.31 10.48
CA THR A 318 31.02 -0.84 9.09
C THR A 318 31.98 -1.63 8.20
N SER A 319 32.88 -2.44 8.79
CA SER A 319 33.85 -3.22 8.00
C SER A 319 33.17 -4.43 7.36
N SER A 320 32.41 -5.18 8.13
CA SER A 320 31.59 -6.32 7.63
C SER A 320 30.53 -5.83 6.63
N TRP A 321 29.91 -4.68 6.91
CA TRP A 321 28.93 -4.04 6.03
C TRP A 321 29.50 -3.70 4.64
N LYS A 322 30.69 -3.08 4.57
CA LYS A 322 31.37 -2.78 3.31
C LYS A 322 31.68 -4.03 2.50
N ASN A 323 32.18 -5.07 3.16
CA ASN A 323 32.46 -6.33 2.50
C ASN A 323 31.20 -7.03 1.95
N CYS A 324 30.07 -6.89 2.66
CA CYS A 324 28.77 -7.43 2.23
C CYS A 324 28.23 -6.74 0.98
N ILE A 325 28.31 -5.42 0.89
CA ILE A 325 27.86 -4.65 -0.29
C ILE A 325 28.63 -5.09 -1.54
N GLY A 326 29.94 -5.31 -1.42
CA GLY A 326 30.79 -5.72 -2.53
C GLY A 326 30.97 -4.65 -3.60
N ASP A 327 31.25 -5.07 -4.82
CA ASP A 327 31.40 -4.22 -5.99
C ASP A 327 30.10 -4.24 -6.83
N ILE A 328 29.37 -3.14 -6.78
CA ILE A 328 28.07 -2.98 -7.46
C ILE A 328 28.20 -2.85 -8.98
N ASP A 329 29.40 -2.51 -9.47
CA ASP A 329 29.71 -2.38 -10.90
C ASP A 329 30.26 -3.68 -11.49
N ALA A 330 30.53 -4.69 -10.65
CA ALA A 330 31.06 -5.98 -11.13
C ALA A 330 30.01 -6.75 -11.93
N ASN A 331 30.44 -7.36 -13.05
CA ASN A 331 29.61 -8.30 -13.80
C ASN A 331 29.56 -9.67 -13.10
N SER A 332 29.04 -9.71 -11.88
CA SER A 332 28.94 -10.91 -11.06
C SER A 332 27.72 -10.83 -10.15
N GLU A 333 27.28 -11.98 -9.66
CA GLU A 333 26.19 -12.09 -8.69
C GLU A 333 26.60 -11.47 -7.35
N ASN A 334 25.62 -10.85 -6.67
CA ASN A 334 25.71 -10.41 -5.28
C ASN A 334 24.87 -11.33 -4.40
N ALA A 335 25.50 -11.99 -3.42
CA ALA A 335 24.86 -13.02 -2.62
C ALA A 335 23.61 -12.52 -1.87
N MET A 336 23.63 -11.28 -1.33
CA MET A 336 22.48 -10.72 -0.63
C MET A 336 21.30 -10.47 -1.57
N MET A 337 21.58 -10.03 -2.80
CA MET A 337 20.53 -9.77 -3.79
C MET A 337 19.97 -11.08 -4.37
N GLU A 338 20.81 -12.12 -4.54
CA GLU A 338 20.32 -13.45 -4.93
C GLU A 338 19.37 -14.05 -3.89
N GLU A 339 19.66 -13.85 -2.60
CA GLU A 339 18.74 -14.25 -1.52
C GLU A 339 17.39 -13.55 -1.66
N GLN A 340 17.34 -12.26 -2.08
CA GLN A 340 16.09 -11.54 -2.31
C GLN A 340 15.30 -12.11 -3.49
N ILE A 341 15.96 -12.43 -4.60
CA ILE A 341 15.29 -13.04 -5.76
C ILE A 341 14.65 -14.38 -5.38
N ILE A 342 15.37 -15.22 -4.61
CA ILE A 342 14.88 -16.51 -4.14
C ILE A 342 13.71 -16.30 -3.16
N ALA A 343 13.86 -15.37 -2.23
CA ALA A 343 12.82 -15.04 -1.26
C ALA A 343 11.58 -14.43 -1.91
N GLN A 344 11.72 -13.62 -2.94
CA GLN A 344 10.61 -13.00 -3.69
C GLN A 344 9.75 -14.03 -4.42
N SER A 345 10.36 -15.06 -4.97
CA SER A 345 9.69 -16.13 -5.73
C SER A 345 10.12 -17.50 -5.21
N PRO A 346 9.59 -17.92 -4.05
CA PRO A 346 9.96 -19.18 -3.45
C PRO A 346 9.55 -20.35 -4.34
N PRO A 347 10.19 -21.54 -4.19
CA PRO A 347 9.82 -22.74 -4.92
C PRO A 347 8.34 -23.10 -4.75
N SER A 348 7.75 -23.78 -5.74
CA SER A 348 6.33 -24.15 -5.76
C SER A 348 5.90 -25.07 -4.60
N GLU A 349 6.85 -25.75 -3.95
CA GLU A 349 6.58 -26.55 -2.77
C GLU A 349 6.53 -25.74 -1.47
N SER A 350 6.88 -24.44 -1.52
CA SER A 350 6.80 -23.55 -0.35
C SER A 350 5.34 -23.25 -0.02
N THR A 351 5.05 -23.15 1.28
CA THR A 351 3.76 -22.65 1.78
C THR A 351 3.59 -21.16 1.51
N ARG A 352 4.71 -20.46 1.36
CA ARG A 352 4.75 -19.03 1.10
C ARG A 352 4.56 -18.72 -0.38
N SER A 353 3.68 -17.77 -0.69
CA SER A 353 3.46 -17.26 -2.05
C SER A 353 4.48 -16.20 -2.46
N SER A 354 4.65 -15.99 -3.78
CA SER A 354 5.51 -14.93 -4.33
C SER A 354 5.01 -13.56 -3.88
N VAL A 355 5.93 -12.68 -3.46
CA VAL A 355 5.62 -11.28 -3.15
C VAL A 355 5.80 -10.43 -4.41
N ARG A 356 4.77 -9.68 -4.80
CA ARG A 356 4.75 -8.83 -6.01
C ARG A 356 4.21 -7.42 -5.76
N ILE A 357 3.62 -7.18 -4.60
CA ILE A 357 3.02 -5.89 -4.22
C ILE A 357 3.85 -5.30 -3.08
N LEU A 358 4.18 -4.01 -3.17
CA LEU A 358 4.83 -3.25 -2.10
C LEU A 358 3.91 -2.15 -1.57
N PRO A 359 4.00 -1.85 -0.27
CA PRO A 359 4.62 -2.66 0.77
C PRO A 359 3.79 -3.91 1.11
N THR A 360 4.45 -5.00 1.52
CA THR A 360 3.77 -6.22 2.00
C THR A 360 4.42 -6.70 3.29
N VAL A 361 3.60 -7.08 4.27
CA VAL A 361 4.01 -7.82 5.46
C VAL A 361 3.65 -9.29 5.26
N VAL A 362 4.55 -10.20 5.58
CA VAL A 362 4.28 -11.64 5.60
C VAL A 362 4.34 -12.10 7.05
N ILE A 363 3.38 -12.88 7.51
CA ILE A 363 3.27 -13.37 8.89
C ILE A 363 3.09 -14.89 8.83
N ASN A 364 4.04 -15.64 9.37
CA ASN A 364 4.01 -17.11 9.34
C ASN A 364 3.74 -17.64 7.92
N ASP A 365 4.48 -17.16 6.93
CA ASP A 365 4.36 -17.50 5.49
C ASP A 365 3.11 -16.98 4.76
N VAL A 366 2.19 -16.28 5.40
CA VAL A 366 0.98 -15.73 4.78
C VAL A 366 1.11 -14.23 4.60
N GLN A 367 0.79 -13.71 3.42
CA GLN A 367 0.82 -12.27 3.17
C GLN A 367 -0.32 -11.57 3.91
N TYR A 368 0.05 -10.63 4.78
CA TYR A 368 -0.91 -9.74 5.41
C TYR A 368 -1.61 -8.88 4.35
N ARG A 369 -2.91 -8.77 4.45
CA ARG A 369 -3.73 -7.83 3.71
C ARG A 369 -4.47 -6.92 4.69
N GLY A 370 -4.72 -5.70 4.29
CA GLY A 370 -5.26 -4.64 5.14
C GLY A 370 -4.36 -3.41 5.14
N LYS A 371 -4.81 -2.31 5.75
CA LYS A 371 -4.01 -1.09 5.77
C LYS A 371 -2.73 -1.27 6.58
N LEU A 372 -1.65 -0.70 6.06
CA LEU A 372 -0.34 -0.72 6.71
C LEU A 372 -0.30 0.30 7.85
N ALA A 373 -0.76 -0.12 9.04
CA ALA A 373 -0.76 0.68 10.24
C ALA A 373 -0.28 -0.14 11.43
N ARG A 374 0.45 0.50 12.34
CA ARG A 374 1.07 -0.16 13.51
C ARG A 374 0.12 -1.07 14.29
N GLY A 375 -1.05 -0.55 14.68
CA GLY A 375 -2.02 -1.31 15.46
C GLY A 375 -2.61 -2.47 14.70
N GLU A 376 -2.85 -2.32 13.40
CA GLU A 376 -3.45 -3.35 12.57
C GLU A 376 -2.46 -4.49 12.27
N VAL A 377 -1.22 -4.15 11.97
CA VAL A 377 -0.14 -5.14 11.80
C VAL A 377 0.14 -5.87 13.12
N LEU A 378 0.13 -5.15 14.27
CA LEU A 378 0.28 -5.79 15.58
C LEU A 378 -0.87 -6.77 15.88
N LYS A 379 -2.13 -6.41 15.57
CA LYS A 379 -3.27 -7.33 15.70
C LYS A 379 -3.08 -8.59 14.88
N ALA A 380 -2.60 -8.46 13.63
CA ALA A 380 -2.35 -9.59 12.76
C ALA A 380 -1.21 -10.47 13.30
N ILE A 381 -0.10 -9.89 13.73
CA ILE A 381 1.01 -10.64 14.39
C ILE A 381 0.47 -11.34 15.65
N CYS A 382 -0.33 -10.66 16.46
CA CYS A 382 -0.95 -11.25 17.64
C CYS A 382 -1.89 -12.41 17.31
N ALA A 383 -2.54 -12.37 16.15
CA ALA A 383 -3.35 -13.49 15.66
C ALA A 383 -2.50 -14.67 15.17
N GLY A 384 -1.22 -14.46 14.85
CA GLY A 384 -0.26 -15.51 14.51
C GLY A 384 0.26 -16.33 15.70
N PHE A 385 -0.07 -15.96 16.93
CA PHE A 385 0.27 -16.76 18.12
C PHE A 385 -0.87 -17.70 18.52
N PRO A 386 -0.57 -18.89 19.07
CA PRO A 386 -1.55 -19.66 19.82
C PRO A 386 -2.16 -18.81 20.94
N ASN A 387 -3.45 -19.01 21.22
CA ASN A 387 -4.19 -18.16 22.16
C ASN A 387 -3.59 -18.09 23.58
N ASP A 388 -2.99 -19.18 24.04
CA ASP A 388 -2.36 -19.35 25.36
C ASP A 388 -0.93 -18.81 25.43
N LEU A 389 -0.33 -18.46 24.29
CA LEU A 389 1.06 -17.98 24.19
C LEU A 389 1.15 -16.53 23.69
N ARG A 390 0.01 -15.83 23.57
CA ARG A 390 0.00 -14.43 23.13
C ARG A 390 0.76 -13.53 24.10
N PRO A 391 1.68 -12.70 23.59
CA PRO A 391 2.35 -11.68 24.40
C PRO A 391 1.37 -10.73 25.09
N GLU A 392 1.73 -10.23 26.28
CA GLU A 392 0.91 -9.27 27.04
C GLU A 392 0.58 -8.00 26.23
N MET A 393 1.52 -7.53 25.40
CA MET A 393 1.33 -6.38 24.53
C MET A 393 0.18 -6.57 23.52
N CYS A 394 -0.21 -7.78 23.19
CA CYS A 394 -1.37 -8.08 22.37
C CYS A 394 -2.70 -7.73 23.05
N SER A 395 -2.68 -7.45 24.34
CA SER A 395 -3.82 -6.99 25.12
C SER A 395 -3.73 -5.51 25.49
N ASP A 396 -2.62 -4.83 25.14
CA ASP A 396 -2.44 -3.41 25.43
C ASP A 396 -3.32 -2.56 24.51
N SER A 397 -4.37 -2.02 25.09
CA SER A 397 -5.33 -1.16 24.38
C SER A 397 -4.70 0.13 23.83
N GLY A 398 -3.57 0.58 24.39
CA GLY A 398 -2.84 1.76 23.90
C GLY A 398 -2.08 1.52 22.60
N LEU A 399 -1.64 0.28 22.38
CA LEU A 399 -0.93 -0.12 21.17
C LEU A 399 -1.87 -0.62 20.05
N ILE A 400 -2.96 -1.27 20.46
CA ILE A 400 -3.87 -1.98 19.55
C ILE A 400 -5.03 -1.08 19.10
N ASN A 401 -5.54 -0.21 19.98
CA ASN A 401 -6.71 0.60 19.68
C ASN A 401 -6.30 1.97 19.14
N ASP A 402 -7.07 2.43 18.16
CA ASP A 402 -6.99 3.79 17.68
C ASP A 402 -7.37 4.77 18.79
N LYS A 403 -6.42 5.55 19.27
CA LYS A 403 -6.64 6.58 20.30
C LYS A 403 -7.52 7.73 19.83
N CYS A 404 -7.70 7.86 18.52
CA CYS A 404 -8.61 8.81 17.90
C CYS A 404 -10.00 8.24 17.58
N ALA A 405 -10.26 6.98 17.84
CA ALA A 405 -11.60 6.41 17.69
C ALA A 405 -12.61 7.11 18.61
N GLN A 406 -13.87 7.23 18.18
CA GLN A 406 -14.92 7.91 18.94
C GLN A 406 -15.04 7.34 20.36
N GLY A 407 -14.86 8.22 21.35
CA GLY A 407 -14.87 7.85 22.76
C GLY A 407 -13.53 7.42 23.36
N ALA A 408 -12.47 7.31 22.55
CA ALA A 408 -11.11 7.07 23.05
C ALA A 408 -10.49 8.35 23.66
N ASP A 409 -9.35 8.17 24.36
CA ASP A 409 -8.70 9.24 25.11
C ASP A 409 -8.32 10.44 24.23
N GLY A 410 -7.74 10.18 23.05
CA GLY A 410 -7.32 11.22 22.11
C GLY A 410 -8.52 11.95 21.50
N TRP A 411 -9.55 11.21 21.11
CA TRP A 411 -10.83 11.79 20.64
C TRP A 411 -11.40 12.76 21.67
N ASN A 412 -11.58 12.30 22.90
CA ASN A 412 -12.15 13.13 23.97
C ASN A 412 -11.28 14.34 24.29
N THR A 413 -9.95 14.19 24.28
CA THR A 413 -9.00 15.27 24.56
C THR A 413 -9.02 16.34 23.48
N CYS A 414 -8.97 15.95 22.20
CA CYS A 414 -8.95 16.89 21.08
C CYS A 414 -10.28 17.65 20.90
N LEU A 415 -11.41 17.03 21.24
CA LEU A 415 -12.74 17.62 21.10
C LEU A 415 -13.22 18.37 22.35
N SER A 416 -12.60 18.17 23.52
CA SER A 416 -13.08 18.68 24.80
C SER A 416 -12.70 20.13 25.09
N ASP A 417 -12.07 20.87 24.18
CA ASP A 417 -11.75 22.29 24.38
C ASP A 417 -12.96 23.16 23.97
N PRO A 418 -13.79 23.63 24.93
CA PRO A 418 -15.03 24.34 24.63
C PRO A 418 -14.84 25.74 24.02
N ASP A 419 -13.63 26.30 24.11
CA ASP A 419 -13.30 27.62 23.54
C ASP A 419 -12.88 27.56 22.08
N LYS A 420 -12.75 26.37 21.51
CA LYS A 420 -12.25 26.13 20.15
C LYS A 420 -13.21 25.30 19.32
N SER A 421 -14.49 25.66 19.37
CA SER A 421 -15.55 25.02 18.61
C SER A 421 -15.21 24.97 17.10
N GLY A 422 -14.95 23.79 16.60
CA GLY A 422 -15.34 23.48 15.25
C GLY A 422 -14.34 22.85 14.31
N GLU A 423 -13.05 22.70 14.59
CA GLU A 423 -12.12 22.10 13.59
C GLU A 423 -10.89 21.42 14.20
N THR A 424 -10.88 21.10 15.47
CA THR A 424 -9.79 20.29 16.03
C THR A 424 -10.09 18.83 15.75
N THR A 425 -9.19 18.14 15.07
CA THR A 425 -9.29 16.70 14.79
C THR A 425 -8.18 15.96 15.51
N CYS A 426 -8.42 14.71 15.84
CA CYS A 426 -7.45 13.83 16.44
C CYS A 426 -6.70 13.08 15.32
N SER A 427 -5.37 12.95 15.44
CA SER A 427 -4.53 12.13 14.59
C SER A 427 -3.72 11.16 15.45
N THR A 428 -3.64 9.90 15.05
CA THR A 428 -2.80 8.90 15.73
C THR A 428 -1.33 9.15 15.46
N THR A 429 -0.50 8.98 16.49
CA THR A 429 0.96 9.12 16.41
C THR A 429 1.65 7.87 16.97
N SER A 430 2.94 7.70 16.64
CA SER A 430 3.76 6.59 17.11
C SER A 430 4.33 6.77 18.50
N ALA A 431 4.42 8.01 18.98
CA ALA A 431 4.95 8.35 20.30
C ALA A 431 3.84 8.52 21.32
N PHE A 432 4.12 8.15 22.59
CA PHE A 432 3.21 8.45 23.69
C PHE A 432 2.83 9.93 23.69
N PRO A 433 1.54 10.28 23.85
CA PRO A 433 0.38 9.48 24.22
C PRO A 433 -0.31 8.73 23.06
N TYR A 434 0.33 8.55 21.92
CA TYR A 434 -0.14 7.84 20.71
C TYR A 434 -1.23 8.55 19.91
N TYR A 435 -1.41 9.84 20.14
CA TYR A 435 -2.27 10.73 19.37
C TYR A 435 -1.77 12.17 19.47
N GLU A 436 -2.19 12.99 18.53
CA GLU A 436 -2.04 14.46 18.58
C GLU A 436 -3.32 15.14 18.11
N CYS A 437 -3.50 16.41 18.50
CA CYS A 437 -4.63 17.20 18.04
C CYS A 437 -4.22 18.06 16.84
N ILE A 438 -4.87 17.88 15.70
CA ILE A 438 -4.70 18.75 14.53
C ILE A 438 -5.53 20.01 14.78
N CYS A 439 -4.85 21.14 14.80
CA CYS A 439 -5.44 22.41 15.17
C CYS A 439 -6.03 23.16 13.97
N PRO A 440 -7.07 24.01 14.18
CA PRO A 440 -7.62 24.91 13.16
C PRO A 440 -6.56 25.88 12.61
N LYS A 441 -6.82 26.44 11.42
CA LYS A 441 -5.93 27.42 10.79
C LYS A 441 -5.57 28.59 11.73
N GLY A 442 -4.27 28.83 11.91
CA GLY A 442 -3.74 29.89 12.78
C GLY A 442 -3.39 29.45 14.19
N LEU A 443 -3.65 28.20 14.52
CA LEU A 443 -3.18 27.55 15.74
C LEU A 443 -2.19 26.43 15.39
N HIS A 444 -1.31 26.04 16.32
CA HIS A 444 -0.48 24.84 16.20
C HIS A 444 -0.65 23.98 17.45
N SER A 445 -0.44 22.69 17.29
CA SER A 445 -0.50 21.75 18.40
C SER A 445 0.75 21.85 19.26
N GLU A 446 0.58 21.85 20.57
CA GLU A 446 1.66 21.82 21.56
C GLU A 446 1.34 20.78 22.63
N PHE A 447 2.29 19.88 22.89
CA PHE A 447 2.15 18.88 23.94
C PHE A 447 2.63 19.42 25.27
N SER A 448 1.81 19.28 26.32
CA SER A 448 2.15 19.67 27.67
C SER A 448 2.56 18.45 28.50
N ASP A 449 3.85 18.29 28.75
CA ASP A 449 4.38 17.19 29.58
C ASP A 449 3.79 17.18 30.99
N SER A 450 3.47 18.36 31.55
CA SER A 450 2.93 18.49 32.90
C SER A 450 1.48 18.02 33.02
N LEU A 451 0.70 18.16 31.96
CA LEU A 451 -0.71 17.76 31.88
C LEU A 451 -0.91 16.46 31.09
N ASN A 452 0.15 15.99 30.45
CA ASN A 452 0.14 14.82 29.60
C ASN A 452 -0.96 14.88 28.52
N THR A 453 -1.12 16.06 27.89
CA THR A 453 -2.19 16.34 26.92
C THR A 453 -1.75 17.32 25.86
N TRP A 454 -2.41 17.27 24.70
CA TRP A 454 -2.24 18.21 23.62
C TRP A 454 -3.12 19.45 23.78
N SER A 455 -2.62 20.60 23.35
CA SER A 455 -3.40 21.84 23.30
C SER A 455 -3.09 22.62 22.01
N CYS A 456 -4.08 23.33 21.48
CA CYS A 456 -3.90 24.21 20.34
C CYS A 456 -3.55 25.62 20.81
N VAL A 457 -2.35 26.10 20.46
CA VAL A 457 -1.85 27.42 20.86
C VAL A 457 -1.74 28.36 19.66
N SER A 458 -1.98 29.66 19.88
CA SER A 458 -1.95 30.66 18.80
C SER A 458 -0.52 30.98 18.35
N VAL A 459 -0.30 30.94 17.05
CA VAL A 459 0.95 31.48 16.47
C VAL A 459 0.86 33.01 16.47
N GLN A 460 1.67 33.68 17.28
CA GLN A 460 1.84 35.13 17.16
C GLN A 460 2.46 35.45 15.81
N GLN A 461 1.66 35.94 14.88
CA GLN A 461 2.16 36.46 13.61
C GLN A 461 2.97 37.73 13.89
N THR A 462 4.29 37.67 13.81
CA THR A 462 5.12 38.86 13.59
C THR A 462 4.81 39.39 12.21
N ALA A 463 3.92 40.37 12.15
CA ALA A 463 3.58 41.10 10.93
C ALA A 463 4.82 41.82 10.40
N ARG A 464 5.53 41.24 9.43
CA ARG A 464 6.46 41.99 8.58
C ARG A 464 5.65 42.75 7.53
N SER A 465 5.55 44.02 7.69
CA SER A 465 5.05 44.95 6.67
C SER A 465 5.97 44.89 5.45
N VAL A 466 5.53 44.23 4.39
CA VAL A 466 6.20 44.30 3.09
C VAL A 466 5.54 45.40 2.27
N GLY A 467 6.33 46.43 1.96
CA GLY A 467 5.91 47.61 1.21
C GLY A 467 5.38 47.31 -0.18
N LYS A 468 4.33 48.03 -0.54
CA LYS A 468 3.62 48.01 -1.84
C LYS A 468 4.44 48.66 -2.97
N THR A 469 5.45 47.99 -3.54
CA THR A 469 6.09 48.49 -4.79
C THR A 469 6.68 47.38 -5.68
N SER A 470 6.05 46.21 -5.80
CA SER A 470 6.56 45.17 -6.72
C SER A 470 5.50 44.32 -7.44
N THR A 471 4.24 44.73 -7.47
CA THR A 471 3.18 43.87 -7.96
C THR A 471 3.07 43.76 -9.50
N VAL A 472 3.61 44.69 -10.26
CA VAL A 472 3.52 44.65 -11.74
C VAL A 472 4.65 43.84 -12.37
N LEU A 473 5.86 43.93 -11.87
CA LEU A 473 7.00 43.12 -12.34
C LEU A 473 6.86 41.62 -11.97
N ALA A 474 6.27 41.32 -10.80
CA ALA A 474 5.99 39.97 -10.38
C ALA A 474 4.95 39.25 -11.25
N SER A 475 3.91 39.96 -11.74
CA SER A 475 2.87 39.35 -12.57
C SER A 475 3.36 38.99 -13.99
N VAL A 476 4.27 39.78 -14.56
CA VAL A 476 4.88 39.48 -15.88
C VAL A 476 5.86 38.31 -15.77
N PHE A 477 6.64 38.28 -14.69
CA PHE A 477 7.55 37.13 -14.43
C PHE A 477 6.75 35.83 -14.19
N PHE A 478 5.66 35.89 -13.43
CA PHE A 478 4.80 34.74 -13.15
C PHE A 478 4.11 34.21 -14.40
N SER A 479 3.63 35.07 -15.30
CA SER A 479 3.01 34.67 -16.57
C SER A 479 4.01 34.03 -17.55
N LEU A 480 5.26 34.52 -17.58
CA LEU A 480 6.34 33.90 -18.36
C LEU A 480 6.74 32.54 -17.79
N LEU A 481 6.81 32.42 -16.46
CA LEU A 481 7.16 31.18 -15.77
C LEU A 481 6.07 30.11 -15.99
N VAL A 482 4.79 30.50 -15.92
CA VAL A 482 3.65 29.61 -16.23
C VAL A 482 3.70 29.14 -17.70
N LEU A 483 4.07 30.02 -18.63
CA LEU A 483 4.14 29.67 -20.04
C LEU A 483 5.29 28.70 -20.35
N VAL A 484 6.44 28.89 -19.71
CA VAL A 484 7.59 27.99 -19.80
C VAL A 484 7.29 26.64 -19.14
N THR A 485 6.64 26.65 -17.97
CA THR A 485 6.24 25.40 -17.29
C THR A 485 5.17 24.64 -18.09
N CYS A 486 4.19 25.32 -18.69
CA CYS A 486 3.22 24.66 -19.56
C CYS A 486 3.87 24.04 -20.81
N LEU A 487 4.83 24.72 -21.43
CA LEU A 487 5.58 24.17 -22.56
C LEU A 487 6.44 22.98 -22.14
N PHE A 488 7.08 23.04 -20.97
CA PHE A 488 7.88 21.97 -20.42
C PHE A 488 7.03 20.75 -20.05
N LEU A 489 5.87 20.96 -19.40
CA LEU A 489 4.91 19.90 -19.08
C LEU A 489 4.31 19.27 -20.34
N PHE A 490 4.03 20.07 -21.37
CA PHE A 490 3.58 19.56 -22.67
C PHE A 490 4.65 18.72 -23.37
N TYR A 491 5.91 19.16 -23.28
CA TYR A 491 7.04 18.40 -23.84
C TYR A 491 7.26 17.09 -23.06
N ARG A 492 7.26 17.13 -21.72
CA ARG A 492 7.32 15.94 -20.86
C ARG A 492 6.15 14.98 -21.13
N TRP A 493 4.93 15.50 -21.25
CA TRP A 493 3.76 14.69 -21.56
C TRP A 493 3.91 13.97 -22.91
N LYS A 494 4.41 14.65 -23.92
CA LYS A 494 4.64 14.10 -25.25
C LYS A 494 5.75 13.03 -25.23
N MET A 495 6.82 13.25 -24.46
CA MET A 495 7.88 12.28 -24.26
C MET A 495 7.41 11.05 -23.47
N LYS A 496 6.60 11.24 -22.41
CA LYS A 496 5.96 10.14 -21.67
C LYS A 496 5.08 9.25 -22.57
N GLN A 497 4.36 9.82 -23.50
CA GLN A 497 3.56 9.02 -24.46
C GLN A 497 4.43 8.14 -25.37
N VAL A 498 5.57 8.64 -25.81
CA VAL A 498 6.48 7.88 -26.67
C VAL A 498 7.18 6.78 -25.86
N MET A 499 7.68 7.09 -24.65
CA MET A 499 8.33 6.13 -23.77
C MET A 499 7.36 5.06 -23.23
N ASN A 500 6.13 5.44 -22.84
CA ASN A 500 5.13 4.46 -22.38
C ASN A 500 4.72 3.45 -23.47
N GLN A 501 4.85 3.79 -24.76
CA GLN A 501 4.65 2.83 -25.83
C GLN A 501 5.80 1.82 -25.93
N GLU A 502 7.04 2.25 -25.73
CA GLU A 502 8.20 1.34 -25.73
C GLU A 502 8.27 0.51 -24.44
N ILE A 503 8.03 1.11 -23.28
CA ILE A 503 8.02 0.41 -21.99
C ILE A 503 6.85 -0.60 -21.90
N ARG A 504 5.66 -0.28 -22.42
CA ARG A 504 4.56 -1.26 -22.52
C ARG A 504 4.92 -2.44 -23.42
N GLY A 505 5.70 -2.22 -24.48
CA GLY A 505 6.24 -3.29 -25.32
C GLY A 505 7.22 -4.19 -24.57
N ILE A 506 7.97 -3.64 -23.62
CA ILE A 506 8.93 -4.39 -22.81
C ILE A 506 8.23 -5.06 -21.62
N LEU A 507 7.33 -4.35 -20.91
CA LEU A 507 6.57 -4.90 -19.78
C LEU A 507 5.57 -6.00 -20.19
N SER A 508 4.98 -5.94 -21.40
CA SER A 508 4.14 -7.03 -21.91
C SER A 508 4.92 -8.33 -22.14
N GLN A 509 6.26 -8.25 -22.23
CA GLN A 509 7.14 -9.39 -22.34
C GLN A 509 7.46 -10.04 -20.98
N TYR A 510 7.21 -9.28 -19.87
CA TYR A 510 7.45 -9.74 -18.48
C TYR A 510 6.19 -10.18 -17.72
N MET A 511 5.01 -9.81 -18.21
CA MET A 511 3.75 -10.41 -17.74
C MET A 511 3.30 -11.40 -18.81
N PRO A 512 3.26 -12.71 -18.55
CA PRO A 512 2.67 -13.64 -19.48
C PRO A 512 1.17 -13.32 -19.55
N LEU A 513 0.78 -12.61 -20.62
CA LEU A 513 -0.60 -12.69 -21.09
C LEU A 513 -0.75 -14.10 -21.69
N ASP A 514 -1.77 -14.80 -21.29
CA ASP A 514 -2.09 -16.11 -21.86
C ASP A 514 -2.03 -16.02 -23.38
N ASP A 515 -1.25 -16.94 -24.00
CA ASP A 515 -1.01 -17.00 -25.45
C ASP A 515 -2.28 -17.22 -26.28
N ASP A 516 -3.42 -17.48 -25.65
CA ASP A 516 -4.70 -17.78 -26.30
C ASP A 516 -5.44 -16.54 -26.84
N GLU A 517 -5.19 -15.32 -26.32
CA GLU A 517 -5.86 -14.10 -26.83
C GLU A 517 -5.14 -13.44 -28.01
N MET A 518 -3.87 -13.72 -28.26
CA MET A 518 -3.14 -13.08 -29.36
C MET A 518 -3.37 -13.75 -30.74
N GLU A 519 -3.82 -15.01 -30.80
CA GLU A 519 -4.16 -15.65 -32.08
C GLU A 519 -5.49 -15.17 -32.68
N GLU A 520 -6.46 -14.75 -31.87
CA GLU A 520 -7.73 -14.22 -32.38
C GLU A 520 -7.66 -12.79 -32.94
N GLU A 521 -6.74 -11.94 -32.44
CA GLU A 521 -6.57 -10.59 -32.99
C GLU A 521 -5.78 -10.58 -34.31
N GLU A 522 -4.85 -11.50 -34.54
CA GLU A 522 -4.10 -11.58 -35.78
C GLU A 522 -4.93 -12.17 -36.94
N ASP A 523 -5.87 -13.07 -36.65
CA ASP A 523 -6.79 -13.62 -37.64
C ASP A 523 -7.93 -12.65 -38.02
N THR A 524 -8.38 -11.81 -37.11
CA THR A 524 -9.36 -10.74 -37.43
C THR A 524 -8.73 -9.61 -38.23
N ALA A 525 -7.44 -9.29 -38.04
CA ALA A 525 -6.72 -8.31 -38.83
C ALA A 525 -6.42 -8.80 -40.25
N ARG A 526 -6.22 -10.09 -40.47
CA ARG A 526 -6.00 -10.68 -41.81
C ARG A 526 -7.29 -10.86 -42.63
N LEU A 527 -8.43 -11.02 -41.99
CA LEU A 527 -9.74 -11.11 -42.67
C LEU A 527 -10.29 -9.75 -43.11
N ASN A 528 -9.88 -8.64 -42.49
CA ASN A 528 -10.30 -7.30 -42.87
C ASN A 528 -9.40 -6.60 -43.90
N ALA A 529 -8.25 -7.18 -44.28
CA ALA A 529 -7.37 -6.63 -45.30
C ALA A 529 -7.69 -7.06 -46.73
N GLY A 530 -8.75 -7.84 -46.92
CA GLY A 530 -9.05 -8.50 -48.21
C GLY A 530 -10.28 -8.03 -48.96
N ASN A 531 -10.95 -6.94 -48.58
CA ASN A 531 -12.01 -6.38 -49.42
C ASN A 531 -12.20 -4.89 -49.08
N ASP A 532 -11.67 -4.01 -49.86
CA ASP A 532 -12.39 -2.91 -50.49
C ASP A 532 -11.47 -2.01 -51.31
N SER A 533 -11.52 -2.23 -52.60
CA SER A 533 -11.22 -1.17 -53.56
C SER A 533 -12.56 -0.62 -54.07
N SER A 534 -12.95 0.55 -53.66
CA SER A 534 -13.49 1.59 -54.56
C SER A 534 -14.24 2.72 -53.83
N SER A 535 -13.86 3.92 -54.26
CA SER A 535 -14.63 5.15 -54.38
C SER A 535 -14.94 6.04 -53.14
N ILE A 536 -14.15 7.09 -53.02
CA ILE A 536 -14.51 8.53 -53.05
C ILE A 536 -15.88 8.94 -52.47
N ARG A 537 -15.89 9.74 -51.38
CA ARG A 537 -16.36 11.16 -51.34
C ARG A 537 -16.27 11.77 -49.96
N LEU A 538 -15.92 13.07 -50.01
CA LEU A 538 -15.85 14.08 -48.95
C LEU A 538 -17.09 14.18 -48.04
N GLY A 539 -16.87 14.46 -46.77
CA GLY A 539 -17.90 14.93 -45.82
C GLY A 539 -17.31 15.31 -44.47
N ARG A 540 -17.44 16.53 -44.14
CA ARG A 540 -16.91 17.37 -43.06
C ARG A 540 -17.54 17.04 -41.69
N SER A 541 -16.73 17.27 -40.63
CA SER A 541 -17.10 17.70 -39.26
C SER A 541 -17.52 16.64 -38.22
N GLY A 542 -16.90 16.74 -37.07
CA GLY A 542 -17.40 16.24 -35.80
C GLY A 542 -16.29 15.64 -34.93
N SER A 543 -15.72 16.43 -34.02
CA SER A 543 -14.89 15.93 -32.91
C SER A 543 -15.70 15.00 -32.03
N PRO A 544 -15.08 13.96 -31.51
CA PRO A 544 -15.54 13.38 -30.26
C PRO A 544 -14.48 13.58 -29.14
N THR A 545 -14.94 14.16 -28.08
CA THR A 545 -14.39 14.14 -26.75
C THR A 545 -14.16 12.69 -26.30
N ALA A 546 -12.92 12.33 -26.03
CA ALA A 546 -12.62 11.08 -25.34
C ALA A 546 -12.53 11.37 -23.85
N MET A 547 -13.44 10.82 -23.09
CA MET A 547 -13.30 10.61 -21.65
C MET A 547 -12.39 9.40 -21.44
N PHE A 548 -11.44 9.56 -20.56
CA PHE A 548 -10.75 8.45 -19.88
C PHE A 548 -11.29 8.34 -18.45
N GLY A 549 -11.81 7.14 -18.11
CA GLY A 549 -11.99 6.67 -16.76
C GLY A 549 -10.82 5.82 -16.33
#